data_93d13bd145b4b268459177ac90c6749c
#
_entry.id   93d13bd145b4b268459177ac90c6749c
#
_cell.length_a   1.000
_cell.length_b   1.000
_cell.length_c   1.000
_cell.angle_alpha   90.00
_cell.angle_beta   90.00
_cell.angle_gamma   90.00
#
_symmetry.space_group_name_H-M   'P 1'
#
loop_
_entity.id
_entity.type
_entity.pdbx_description
1 polymer ?
#
loop_
_entity_poly.entity_id
_entity_poly.type
_entity_poly.pdbx_seq_one_letter_code
_entity_poly.pdbx_strand_id
1 'polypeptide(L)'
;MKKNLQTAFITRQHMLSRDFELYYYNDHNLSKVDLHSHNYYEFYFFMEGDVSIQIGTEVYPIHFGDIMLVPPHIPHRPIIHSTASPYRRFVFWISQEYCNHLLQISKDYAYLMKHVQVSQNYFFPTDRITFNAIQSKLLRLIEEVRSDRFGRDAQIPLYVNDLLLYLNRLVYERLHPQKSRTEESLYQNVAAYIEEHLDEDLSLEKLAGEFFVSKYHIAHVFKNNLGLSIHQYITKKRLALCREAILGQMSITEAYQTFGFGDYSSFYRAFKKEYGISPKDFRDMQKDLLV
;
A
#
# COMPACT_ATOMS: atom_id res chain seq x y z
N MET A 1 -12.44 -36.02 9.56
CA MET A 1 -13.59 -35.28 10.11
C MET A 1 -13.44 -33.79 9.80
N LYS A 2 -14.44 -33.13 9.18
CA LYS A 2 -14.44 -31.66 9.05
C LYS A 2 -14.64 -31.09 10.46
N LYS A 3 -13.64 -30.35 10.96
CA LYS A 3 -13.76 -29.68 12.26
C LYS A 3 -14.82 -28.57 12.13
N ASN A 4 -15.85 -28.62 12.96
CA ASN A 4 -16.82 -27.54 13.04
C ASN A 4 -16.18 -26.38 13.83
N LEU A 5 -15.80 -25.30 13.13
CA LEU A 5 -15.20 -24.10 13.73
C LEU A 5 -16.24 -23.04 14.11
N GLN A 6 -17.52 -23.30 13.79
CA GLN A 6 -18.61 -22.38 14.11
C GLN A 6 -18.84 -22.27 15.60
N THR A 7 -19.15 -21.06 16.07
CA THR A 7 -19.61 -20.75 17.42
C THR A 7 -21.08 -20.37 17.38
N ALA A 8 -21.86 -20.83 18.35
CA ALA A 8 -23.24 -20.33 18.50
C ALA A 8 -23.20 -18.88 18.99
N PHE A 9 -24.00 -18.01 18.34
CA PHE A 9 -24.07 -16.62 18.74
C PHE A 9 -24.74 -16.48 20.11
N ILE A 10 -24.08 -15.77 21.02
CA ILE A 10 -24.60 -15.39 22.32
C ILE A 10 -24.33 -13.89 22.49
N THR A 11 -25.39 -13.13 22.78
CA THR A 11 -25.23 -11.71 23.11
C THR A 11 -24.55 -11.55 24.45
N ARG A 12 -23.30 -11.13 24.44
CA ARG A 12 -22.49 -10.94 25.62
C ARG A 12 -21.68 -9.65 25.49
N GLN A 13 -21.65 -8.85 26.54
CA GLN A 13 -20.98 -7.55 26.58
C GLN A 13 -19.69 -7.54 27.42
N HIS A 14 -19.19 -8.70 27.82
CA HIS A 14 -17.96 -8.87 28.58
C HIS A 14 -17.16 -10.04 28.05
N MET A 15 -15.85 -9.92 28.10
CA MET A 15 -14.93 -11.00 27.77
C MET A 15 -14.84 -12.01 28.93
N LEU A 16 -14.68 -13.29 28.60
CA LEU A 16 -14.31 -14.34 29.53
C LEU A 16 -12.80 -14.54 29.61
N SER A 17 -12.14 -14.36 28.47
CA SER A 17 -10.69 -14.37 28.41
C SER A 17 -10.13 -13.00 28.82
N ARG A 18 -8.97 -13.02 29.46
CA ARG A 18 -8.26 -11.80 29.86
C ARG A 18 -7.73 -11.01 28.67
N ASP A 19 -7.24 -11.71 27.63
CA ASP A 19 -6.45 -11.10 26.57
C ASP A 19 -7.26 -10.88 25.29
N PHE A 20 -7.83 -11.95 24.75
CA PHE A 20 -8.62 -11.90 23.52
C PHE A 20 -9.63 -13.03 23.43
N GLU A 21 -10.62 -12.87 22.54
CA GLU A 21 -11.58 -13.90 22.15
C GLU A 21 -11.81 -13.85 20.64
N LEU A 22 -11.95 -15.01 20.00
CA LEU A 22 -12.16 -15.09 18.55
C LEU A 22 -13.30 -16.06 18.24
N TYR A 23 -14.25 -15.58 17.42
CA TYR A 23 -15.47 -16.28 17.07
C TYR A 23 -15.65 -16.34 15.56
N TYR A 24 -16.18 -17.45 15.08
CA TYR A 24 -16.75 -17.59 13.75
C TYR A 24 -18.23 -17.86 13.87
N TYR A 25 -19.05 -16.92 13.40
CA TYR A 25 -20.50 -17.01 13.40
C TYR A 25 -21.03 -17.30 12.00
N ASN A 26 -22.07 -18.13 11.95
CA ASN A 26 -22.82 -18.48 10.73
C ASN A 26 -24.30 -18.67 11.13
N ASP A 27 -24.99 -17.55 11.27
CA ASP A 27 -26.34 -17.51 11.86
C ASP A 27 -27.40 -17.47 10.75
N HIS A 28 -28.29 -18.43 10.76
CA HIS A 28 -29.40 -18.54 9.80
C HIS A 28 -30.67 -17.85 10.25
N ASN A 29 -30.86 -17.67 11.56
CA ASN A 29 -32.11 -17.18 12.16
C ASN A 29 -31.91 -15.95 13.07
N LEU A 30 -30.75 -15.32 13.00
CA LEU A 30 -30.51 -14.11 13.78
C LEU A 30 -31.26 -12.93 13.14
N SER A 31 -32.26 -12.41 13.85
CA SER A 31 -33.13 -11.34 13.33
C SER A 31 -32.87 -9.98 14.00
N LYS A 32 -32.31 -9.97 15.20
CA LYS A 32 -32.09 -8.75 15.96
C LYS A 32 -30.89 -8.87 16.91
N VAL A 33 -30.12 -7.78 16.99
CA VAL A 33 -29.15 -7.51 18.05
C VAL A 33 -29.40 -6.11 18.57
N ASP A 34 -29.54 -5.97 19.89
CA ASP A 34 -29.77 -4.66 20.50
C ASP A 34 -28.50 -3.79 20.47
N LEU A 35 -28.70 -2.48 20.47
CA LEU A 35 -27.61 -1.52 20.56
C LEU A 35 -26.87 -1.72 21.87
N HIS A 36 -25.57 -1.90 21.80
CA HIS A 36 -24.70 -2.20 22.95
C HIS A 36 -23.34 -1.55 22.82
N SER A 37 -22.60 -1.52 23.91
CA SER A 37 -21.20 -1.11 23.95
C SER A 37 -20.47 -1.97 24.98
N HIS A 38 -19.14 -2.02 24.87
CA HIS A 38 -18.27 -2.80 25.73
C HIS A 38 -16.95 -2.10 25.97
N ASN A 39 -16.09 -2.64 26.86
CA ASN A 39 -14.84 -2.01 27.26
C ASN A 39 -13.57 -2.58 26.55
N TYR A 40 -13.74 -3.32 25.45
CA TYR A 40 -12.67 -3.91 24.66
C TYR A 40 -12.78 -3.43 23.20
N TYR A 41 -11.73 -3.68 22.40
CA TYR A 41 -11.76 -3.46 20.95
C TYR A 41 -12.41 -4.65 20.28
N GLU A 42 -13.31 -4.39 19.32
CA GLU A 42 -13.95 -5.40 18.50
C GLU A 42 -13.55 -5.24 17.04
N PHE A 43 -12.82 -6.24 16.53
CA PHE A 43 -12.60 -6.41 15.11
C PHE A 43 -13.70 -7.28 14.53
N TYR A 44 -14.25 -6.83 13.41
CA TYR A 44 -15.33 -7.48 12.72
C TYR A 44 -14.94 -7.71 11.26
N PHE A 45 -15.11 -8.94 10.78
CA PHE A 45 -14.73 -9.35 9.42
C PHE A 45 -15.95 -9.93 8.73
N PHE A 46 -16.52 -9.17 7.80
CA PHE A 46 -17.78 -9.54 7.16
C PHE A 46 -17.59 -10.47 5.98
N MET A 47 -18.43 -11.50 5.90
CA MET A 47 -18.36 -12.51 4.85
C MET A 47 -19.63 -12.59 4.01
N GLU A 48 -20.81 -12.63 4.65
CA GLU A 48 -22.07 -12.86 3.99
C GLU A 48 -23.24 -12.39 4.86
N GLY A 49 -24.33 -11.99 4.23
CA GLY A 49 -25.58 -11.58 4.88
C GLY A 49 -26.12 -10.28 4.29
N ASP A 50 -27.40 -10.05 4.47
CA ASP A 50 -28.07 -8.79 4.14
C ASP A 50 -28.15 -7.93 5.43
N VAL A 51 -27.07 -7.19 5.70
CA VAL A 51 -26.84 -6.53 6.97
C VAL A 51 -26.17 -5.16 6.75
N SER A 52 -26.57 -4.20 7.56
CA SER A 52 -25.80 -2.96 7.79
C SER A 52 -25.31 -2.92 9.23
N ILE A 53 -24.31 -2.10 9.51
CA ILE A 53 -23.82 -1.90 10.88
C ILE A 53 -24.07 -0.47 11.32
N GLN A 54 -24.73 -0.32 12.46
CA GLN A 54 -24.82 0.96 13.14
C GLN A 54 -23.65 1.12 14.10
N ILE A 55 -22.95 2.26 14.01
CA ILE A 55 -21.91 2.68 14.96
C ILE A 55 -22.21 4.11 15.38
N GLY A 56 -22.44 4.32 16.66
CA GLY A 56 -22.99 5.57 17.16
C GLY A 56 -24.35 5.88 16.55
N THR A 57 -24.46 7.01 15.86
CA THR A 57 -25.66 7.45 15.15
C THR A 57 -25.68 7.05 13.66
N GLU A 58 -24.53 6.67 13.11
CA GLU A 58 -24.38 6.41 11.68
C GLU A 58 -24.64 4.94 11.33
N VAL A 59 -25.21 4.70 10.16
CA VAL A 59 -25.49 3.36 9.63
C VAL A 59 -24.69 3.16 8.35
N TYR A 60 -23.90 2.11 8.31
CA TYR A 60 -22.99 1.78 7.22
C TYR A 60 -23.43 0.50 6.52
N PRO A 61 -23.64 0.51 5.19
CA PRO A 61 -23.76 -0.72 4.42
C PRO A 61 -22.42 -1.47 4.46
N ILE A 62 -22.46 -2.80 4.55
CA ILE A 62 -21.26 -3.62 4.58
C ILE A 62 -21.26 -4.63 3.43
N HIS A 63 -20.08 -4.94 2.92
CA HIS A 63 -19.87 -5.84 1.79
C HIS A 63 -18.83 -6.91 2.13
N PHE A 64 -18.84 -8.00 1.37
CA PHE A 64 -17.83 -9.04 1.52
C PHE A 64 -16.42 -8.46 1.54
N GLY A 65 -15.65 -8.80 2.57
CA GLY A 65 -14.28 -8.34 2.73
C GLY A 65 -14.12 -7.06 3.55
N ASP A 66 -15.21 -6.45 3.98
CA ASP A 66 -15.12 -5.30 4.88
C ASP A 66 -14.65 -5.73 6.26
N ILE A 67 -13.67 -4.98 6.77
CA ILE A 67 -13.18 -5.08 8.14
C ILE A 67 -13.63 -3.84 8.88
N MET A 68 -14.10 -4.04 10.11
CA MET A 68 -14.38 -2.93 11.02
C MET A 68 -13.59 -3.09 12.29
N LEU A 69 -13.26 -1.96 12.90
CA LEU A 69 -12.74 -1.89 14.27
C LEU A 69 -13.59 -0.92 15.08
N VAL A 70 -14.31 -1.47 16.06
CA VAL A 70 -15.09 -0.69 17.01
C VAL A 70 -14.27 -0.51 18.29
N PRO A 71 -13.93 0.74 18.67
CA PRO A 71 -13.24 1.03 19.92
C PRO A 71 -14.12 0.79 21.16
N PRO A 72 -13.51 0.67 22.36
CA PRO A 72 -14.24 0.61 23.61
C PRO A 72 -15.23 1.75 23.77
N HIS A 73 -16.39 1.44 24.38
CA HIS A 73 -17.47 2.37 24.75
C HIS A 73 -18.24 3.02 23.58
N ILE A 74 -17.98 2.62 22.33
CA ILE A 74 -18.76 3.11 21.19
C ILE A 74 -20.00 2.23 21.01
N PRO A 75 -21.24 2.79 21.09
CA PRO A 75 -22.46 2.05 20.85
C PRO A 75 -22.53 1.54 19.41
N HIS A 76 -22.85 0.25 19.23
CA HIS A 76 -22.95 -0.35 17.90
C HIS A 76 -23.89 -1.56 17.90
N ARG A 77 -24.36 -1.92 16.70
CA ARG A 77 -25.12 -3.15 16.45
C ARG A 77 -25.17 -3.48 14.96
N PRO A 78 -25.35 -4.74 14.57
CA PRO A 78 -25.83 -5.10 13.24
C PRO A 78 -27.33 -4.79 13.10
N ILE A 79 -27.70 -4.32 11.92
CA ILE A 79 -29.11 -4.19 11.48
C ILE A 79 -29.31 -5.25 10.40
N ILE A 80 -30.11 -6.25 10.70
CA ILE A 80 -30.34 -7.38 9.82
C ILE A 80 -31.56 -7.08 8.98
N HIS A 81 -31.40 -7.00 7.65
CA HIS A 81 -32.47 -6.67 6.71
C HIS A 81 -33.21 -7.92 6.22
N SER A 82 -32.49 -9.04 6.07
CA SER A 82 -33.06 -10.31 5.64
C SER A 82 -32.28 -11.48 6.25
N THR A 83 -32.99 -12.56 6.51
CA THR A 83 -32.43 -13.87 6.92
C THR A 83 -32.44 -14.90 5.79
N ALA A 84 -32.66 -14.48 4.54
CA ALA A 84 -32.67 -15.35 3.37
C ALA A 84 -31.28 -15.94 3.08
N SER A 85 -30.20 -15.22 3.40
CA SER A 85 -28.83 -15.70 3.41
C SER A 85 -28.29 -15.75 4.84
N PRO A 86 -27.36 -16.67 5.16
CA PRO A 86 -26.76 -16.76 6.47
C PRO A 86 -25.94 -15.52 6.78
N TYR A 87 -25.98 -15.04 8.01
CA TYR A 87 -25.13 -13.96 8.48
C TYR A 87 -23.79 -14.50 8.95
N ARG A 88 -22.78 -14.43 8.08
CA ARG A 88 -21.44 -15.02 8.28
C ARG A 88 -20.40 -13.96 8.56
N ARG A 89 -19.63 -14.15 9.62
CA ARG A 89 -18.59 -13.22 10.05
C ARG A 89 -17.60 -13.85 11.00
N PHE A 90 -16.41 -13.27 11.08
CA PHE A 90 -15.54 -13.45 12.24
C PHE A 90 -15.65 -12.21 13.12
N VAL A 91 -15.54 -12.44 14.42
CA VAL A 91 -15.50 -11.40 15.45
C VAL A 91 -14.32 -11.68 16.36
N PHE A 92 -13.42 -10.70 16.49
CA PHE A 92 -12.22 -10.81 17.28
C PHE A 92 -12.22 -9.69 18.32
N TRP A 93 -12.32 -10.06 19.56
CA TRP A 93 -12.27 -9.17 20.71
C TRP A 93 -10.88 -9.16 21.31
N ILE A 94 -10.40 -7.99 21.67
CA ILE A 94 -9.09 -7.83 22.30
C ILE A 94 -9.19 -6.80 23.44
N SER A 95 -8.68 -7.17 24.62
CA SER A 95 -8.74 -6.31 25.79
C SER A 95 -7.81 -5.10 25.66
N GLN A 96 -8.17 -4.00 26.34
CA GLN A 96 -7.31 -2.83 26.43
C GLN A 96 -5.97 -3.14 27.10
N GLU A 97 -5.98 -4.06 28.08
CA GLU A 97 -4.78 -4.49 28.80
C GLU A 97 -3.79 -5.19 27.86
N TYR A 98 -4.27 -6.10 27.02
CA TYR A 98 -3.43 -6.76 26.01
C TYR A 98 -2.90 -5.78 24.97
N CYS A 99 -3.72 -4.84 24.51
CA CYS A 99 -3.28 -3.78 23.61
C CYS A 99 -2.17 -2.92 24.23
N ASN A 100 -2.28 -2.57 25.50
CA ASN A 100 -1.26 -1.85 26.23
C ASN A 100 0.03 -2.66 26.38
N HIS A 101 -0.08 -3.98 26.62
CA HIS A 101 1.07 -4.87 26.62
C HIS A 101 1.79 -4.89 25.26
N LEU A 102 1.06 -5.00 24.17
CA LEU A 102 1.62 -4.96 22.82
C LEU A 102 2.31 -3.63 22.49
N LEU A 103 1.80 -2.52 23.00
CA LEU A 103 2.42 -1.19 22.88
C LEU A 103 3.81 -1.11 23.54
N GLN A 104 4.06 -1.89 24.58
CA GLN A 104 5.39 -1.97 25.21
C GLN A 104 6.38 -2.72 24.32
N ILE A 105 5.89 -3.63 23.46
CA ILE A 105 6.72 -4.37 22.50
C ILE A 105 7.04 -3.51 21.29
N SER A 106 6.02 -2.94 20.64
CA SER A 106 6.18 -2.01 19.51
C SER A 106 4.96 -1.11 19.34
N LYS A 107 5.21 0.14 18.96
CA LYS A 107 4.16 1.11 18.59
C LYS A 107 3.37 0.67 17.36
N ASP A 108 3.93 -0.20 16.54
CA ASP A 108 3.33 -0.66 15.29
C ASP A 108 2.07 -1.50 15.52
N TYR A 109 1.94 -2.12 16.71
CA TYR A 109 0.74 -2.86 17.08
C TYR A 109 -0.50 -1.99 17.37
N ALA A 110 -0.33 -0.71 17.61
CA ALA A 110 -1.42 0.16 18.03
C ALA A 110 -1.83 1.20 16.97
N TYR A 111 -1.22 1.18 15.80
CA TYR A 111 -1.51 2.18 14.76
C TYR A 111 -3.00 2.24 14.42
N LEU A 112 -3.62 1.11 14.09
CA LEU A 112 -5.02 1.02 13.70
C LEU A 112 -5.96 1.47 14.82
N MET A 113 -5.70 1.06 16.06
CA MET A 113 -6.49 1.45 17.23
C MET A 113 -6.45 2.96 17.46
N LYS A 114 -5.28 3.57 17.40
CA LYS A 114 -5.11 5.03 17.51
C LYS A 114 -5.75 5.77 16.34
N HIS A 115 -5.58 5.25 15.12
CA HIS A 115 -6.18 5.83 13.94
C HIS A 115 -7.70 5.91 14.07
N VAL A 116 -8.36 4.82 14.44
CA VAL A 116 -9.82 4.76 14.60
C VAL A 116 -10.32 5.71 15.70
N GLN A 117 -9.60 5.83 16.80
CA GLN A 117 -9.96 6.76 17.89
C GLN A 117 -9.90 8.23 17.46
N VAL A 118 -8.93 8.60 16.60
CA VAL A 118 -8.73 9.97 16.15
C VAL A 118 -9.60 10.32 14.93
N SER A 119 -9.63 9.43 13.94
CA SER A 119 -10.31 9.68 12.66
C SER A 119 -11.80 9.40 12.69
N GLN A 120 -12.27 8.58 13.64
CA GLN A 120 -13.62 8.01 13.70
C GLN A 120 -13.99 7.24 12.42
N ASN A 121 -12.99 6.81 11.66
CA ASN A 121 -13.18 5.92 10.52
C ASN A 121 -13.06 4.47 10.99
N TYR A 122 -14.18 3.77 11.04
CA TYR A 122 -14.29 2.41 11.57
C TYR A 122 -14.17 1.33 10.49
N PHE A 123 -14.21 1.70 9.18
CA PHE A 123 -14.31 0.78 8.05
C PHE A 123 -13.05 0.72 7.21
N PHE A 124 -12.64 -0.50 6.89
CA PHE A 124 -11.44 -0.80 6.11
C PHE A 124 -11.78 -1.88 5.07
N PRO A 125 -12.33 -1.49 3.90
CA PRO A 125 -12.67 -2.46 2.85
C PRO A 125 -11.41 -3.14 2.34
N THR A 126 -11.49 -4.43 2.01
CA THR A 126 -10.38 -5.19 1.42
C THR A 126 -10.80 -5.86 0.11
N ASP A 127 -9.82 -6.16 -0.74
CA ASP A 127 -10.03 -7.03 -1.88
C ASP A 127 -10.09 -8.51 -1.45
N ARG A 128 -10.53 -9.38 -2.37
CA ARG A 128 -10.70 -10.82 -2.09
C ARG A 128 -9.40 -11.53 -1.70
N ILE A 129 -8.28 -11.14 -2.28
CA ILE A 129 -6.97 -11.77 -2.00
C ILE A 129 -6.54 -11.44 -0.59
N THR A 130 -6.59 -10.16 -0.25
CA THR A 130 -6.28 -9.65 1.08
C THR A 130 -7.18 -10.27 2.15
N PHE A 131 -8.50 -10.31 1.89
CA PHE A 131 -9.45 -10.91 2.84
C PHE A 131 -9.21 -12.40 3.05
N ASN A 132 -8.91 -13.17 2.00
CA ASN A 132 -8.57 -14.59 2.12
C ASN A 132 -7.31 -14.82 2.96
N ALA A 133 -6.31 -13.95 2.86
CA ALA A 133 -5.11 -14.02 3.71
C ALA A 133 -5.47 -13.78 5.19
N ILE A 134 -6.32 -12.80 5.48
CA ILE A 134 -6.83 -12.53 6.83
C ILE A 134 -7.65 -13.70 7.36
N GLN A 135 -8.57 -14.24 6.56
CA GLN A 135 -9.37 -15.39 6.90
C GLN A 135 -8.52 -16.61 7.24
N SER A 136 -7.45 -16.84 6.50
CA SER A 136 -6.50 -17.93 6.79
C SER A 136 -5.83 -17.76 8.16
N LYS A 137 -5.45 -16.54 8.53
CA LYS A 137 -4.89 -16.25 9.87
C LYS A 137 -5.91 -16.46 10.98
N LEU A 138 -7.14 -15.99 10.80
CA LEU A 138 -8.23 -16.19 11.76
C LEU A 138 -8.56 -17.67 11.96
N LEU A 139 -8.64 -18.45 10.90
CA LEU A 139 -8.90 -19.89 10.97
C LEU A 139 -7.79 -20.65 11.70
N ARG A 140 -6.52 -20.32 11.41
CA ARG A 140 -5.37 -20.92 12.11
C ARG A 140 -5.41 -20.61 13.61
N LEU A 141 -5.73 -19.37 13.98
CA LEU A 141 -5.86 -18.98 15.38
C LEU A 141 -7.01 -19.73 16.08
N ILE A 142 -8.19 -19.84 15.45
CA ILE A 142 -9.31 -20.63 16.00
C ILE A 142 -8.92 -22.10 16.19
N GLU A 143 -8.25 -22.69 15.20
CA GLU A 143 -7.81 -24.09 15.29
C GLU A 143 -6.82 -24.28 16.43
N GLU A 144 -5.86 -23.36 16.63
CA GLU A 144 -4.88 -23.45 17.69
C GLU A 144 -5.52 -23.27 19.07
N VAL A 145 -6.40 -22.28 19.23
CA VAL A 145 -7.15 -22.04 20.48
C VAL A 145 -7.96 -23.29 20.90
N ARG A 146 -8.47 -24.05 19.94
CA ARG A 146 -9.27 -25.27 20.17
C ARG A 146 -8.46 -26.56 20.18
N SER A 147 -7.15 -26.49 20.04
CA SER A 147 -6.28 -27.67 20.02
C SER A 147 -5.64 -27.93 21.38
N ASP A 148 -5.18 -29.17 21.60
CA ASP A 148 -4.36 -29.55 22.75
C ASP A 148 -2.91 -29.88 22.31
N ARG A 149 -2.42 -29.17 21.27
CA ARG A 149 -1.09 -29.42 20.71
C ARG A 149 0.02 -28.94 21.64
N PHE A 150 1.15 -29.64 21.58
CA PHE A 150 2.37 -29.16 22.24
C PHE A 150 2.75 -27.76 21.77
N GLY A 151 3.07 -26.87 22.70
CA GLY A 151 3.44 -25.49 22.39
C GLY A 151 2.28 -24.54 22.10
N ARG A 152 1.02 -24.98 22.23
CA ARG A 152 -0.19 -24.20 22.01
C ARG A 152 -0.15 -22.82 22.70
N ASP A 153 0.20 -22.78 23.98
CA ASP A 153 0.19 -21.56 24.77
C ASP A 153 1.28 -20.55 24.32
N ALA A 154 2.36 -21.03 23.73
CA ALA A 154 3.37 -20.20 23.07
C ALA A 154 2.96 -19.78 21.67
N GLN A 155 2.25 -20.64 20.92
CA GLN A 155 1.85 -20.38 19.54
C GLN A 155 0.71 -19.38 19.43
N ILE A 156 -0.25 -19.40 20.35
CA ILE A 156 -1.42 -18.50 20.32
C ILE A 156 -1.02 -17.02 20.32
N PRO A 157 -0.15 -16.52 21.23
CA PRO A 157 0.28 -15.11 21.18
C PRO A 157 0.97 -14.74 19.88
N LEU A 158 1.74 -15.64 19.27
CA LEU A 158 2.38 -15.38 17.98
C LEU A 158 1.35 -15.18 16.87
N TYR A 159 0.29 -15.98 16.82
CA TYR A 159 -0.78 -15.82 15.82
C TYR A 159 -1.60 -14.55 16.05
N VAL A 160 -1.89 -14.19 17.30
CA VAL A 160 -2.58 -12.94 17.63
C VAL A 160 -1.74 -11.74 17.20
N ASN A 161 -0.46 -11.75 17.54
CA ASN A 161 0.46 -10.67 17.22
C ASN A 161 0.67 -10.53 15.69
N ASP A 162 0.81 -11.65 14.99
CA ASP A 162 0.93 -11.68 13.54
C ASP A 162 -0.35 -11.12 12.85
N LEU A 163 -1.53 -11.51 13.32
CA LEU A 163 -2.80 -10.97 12.82
C LEU A 163 -2.89 -9.46 13.05
N LEU A 164 -2.63 -8.99 14.26
CA LEU A 164 -2.70 -7.56 14.59
C LEU A 164 -1.69 -6.75 13.80
N LEU A 165 -0.44 -7.21 13.71
CA LEU A 165 0.59 -6.51 12.92
C LEU A 165 0.21 -6.47 11.43
N TYR A 166 -0.35 -7.55 10.89
CA TYR A 166 -0.83 -7.60 9.51
C TYR A 166 -1.93 -6.55 9.26
N LEU A 167 -2.94 -6.46 10.15
CA LEU A 167 -4.03 -5.48 10.04
C LEU A 167 -3.51 -4.04 10.16
N ASN A 168 -2.61 -3.78 11.10
CA ASN A 168 -1.99 -2.46 11.28
C ASN A 168 -1.20 -2.04 10.03
N ARG A 169 -0.39 -2.94 9.48
CA ARG A 169 0.39 -2.71 8.25
C ARG A 169 -0.52 -2.44 7.05
N LEU A 170 -1.57 -3.25 6.86
CA LEU A 170 -2.52 -3.09 5.77
C LEU A 170 -3.15 -1.70 5.75
N VAL A 171 -3.58 -1.20 6.92
CA VAL A 171 -4.19 0.12 7.03
C VAL A 171 -3.16 1.23 6.93
N TYR A 172 -1.98 1.06 7.55
CA TYR A 172 -0.89 2.03 7.47
C TYR A 172 -0.44 2.25 6.02
N GLU A 173 -0.14 1.19 5.28
CA GLU A 173 0.34 1.26 3.89
C GLU A 173 -0.71 1.85 2.95
N ARG A 174 -2.00 1.61 3.20
CA ARG A 174 -3.10 2.24 2.46
C ARG A 174 -3.18 3.75 2.70
N LEU A 175 -3.03 4.18 3.94
CA LEU A 175 -3.11 5.60 4.33
C LEU A 175 -1.82 6.37 4.05
N HIS A 176 -0.71 5.65 3.95
CA HIS A 176 0.62 6.17 3.62
C HIS A 176 1.16 5.42 2.41
N PRO A 177 0.59 5.63 1.22
CA PRO A 177 1.08 4.97 0.02
C PRO A 177 2.54 5.41 -0.18
N GLN A 178 3.46 4.56 0.24
CA GLN A 178 4.85 4.74 -0.13
C GLN A 178 4.93 4.59 -1.64
N LYS A 179 5.64 5.48 -2.31
CA LYS A 179 6.11 5.22 -3.66
C LYS A 179 6.69 3.80 -3.63
N SER A 180 6.10 2.92 -4.42
CA SER A 180 6.46 1.50 -4.39
C SER A 180 7.98 1.40 -4.47
N ARG A 181 8.62 0.69 -3.54
CA ARG A 181 10.06 0.40 -3.58
C ARG A 181 10.47 -0.18 -4.93
N THR A 182 9.53 -0.88 -5.57
CA THR A 182 9.67 -1.42 -6.93
C THR A 182 9.68 -0.30 -7.98
N GLU A 183 8.84 0.74 -7.83
CA GLU A 183 8.82 1.89 -8.75
C GLU A 183 10.03 2.81 -8.56
N GLU A 184 10.45 3.03 -7.34
CA GLU A 184 11.67 3.78 -7.03
C GLU A 184 12.91 3.02 -7.52
N SER A 185 12.97 1.71 -7.32
CA SER A 185 14.01 0.84 -7.87
C SER A 185 13.98 0.82 -9.40
N LEU A 186 12.80 0.72 -10.02
CA LEU A 186 12.66 0.78 -11.48
C LEU A 186 13.13 2.14 -12.01
N TYR A 187 12.73 3.24 -11.38
CA TYR A 187 13.19 4.58 -11.75
C TYR A 187 14.72 4.68 -11.69
N GLN A 188 15.33 4.26 -10.57
CA GLN A 188 16.79 4.32 -10.36
C GLN A 188 17.53 3.49 -11.39
N ASN A 189 17.09 2.27 -11.67
CA ASN A 189 17.68 1.37 -12.65
C ASN A 189 17.58 1.93 -14.08
N VAL A 190 16.41 2.47 -14.46
CA VAL A 190 16.20 3.09 -15.76
C VAL A 190 17.04 4.36 -15.91
N ALA A 191 17.16 5.18 -14.88
CA ALA A 191 17.97 6.38 -14.89
C ALA A 191 19.48 6.04 -15.06
N ALA A 192 19.98 5.06 -14.31
CA ALA A 192 21.35 4.57 -14.43
C ALA A 192 21.62 4.02 -15.84
N TYR A 193 20.75 3.16 -16.34
CA TYR A 193 20.86 2.62 -17.70
C TYR A 193 20.92 3.73 -18.77
N ILE A 194 20.05 4.74 -18.68
CA ILE A 194 20.06 5.88 -19.58
C ILE A 194 21.41 6.61 -19.54
N GLU A 195 21.96 6.83 -18.33
CA GLU A 195 23.24 7.54 -18.17
C GLU A 195 24.43 6.78 -18.75
N GLU A 196 24.39 5.45 -18.72
CA GLU A 196 25.42 4.57 -19.27
C GLU A 196 25.35 4.40 -20.80
N HIS A 197 24.18 4.68 -21.43
CA HIS A 197 23.90 4.39 -22.83
C HIS A 197 23.43 5.62 -23.62
N LEU A 198 23.86 6.84 -23.24
CA LEU A 198 23.38 8.10 -23.82
C LEU A 198 23.68 8.25 -25.34
N ASP A 199 24.63 7.54 -25.87
CA ASP A 199 24.99 7.47 -27.28
C ASP A 199 24.13 6.51 -28.11
N GLU A 200 23.35 5.64 -27.43
CA GLU A 200 22.50 4.64 -28.08
C GLU A 200 21.06 5.10 -28.35
N ASP A 201 20.27 4.22 -29.00
CA ASP A 201 18.82 4.37 -29.07
C ASP A 201 18.21 4.13 -27.70
N LEU A 202 17.61 5.17 -27.11
CA LEU A 202 16.90 5.16 -25.83
C LEU A 202 15.42 5.41 -26.05
N SER A 203 14.85 4.83 -27.11
CA SER A 203 13.40 4.88 -27.32
C SER A 203 12.63 4.26 -26.16
N LEU A 204 11.40 4.72 -25.94
CA LEU A 204 10.54 4.22 -24.86
C LEU A 204 10.25 2.71 -25.04
N GLU A 205 10.19 2.25 -26.29
CA GLU A 205 10.03 0.86 -26.67
C GLU A 205 11.24 0.01 -26.24
N LYS A 206 12.45 0.49 -26.51
CA LYS A 206 13.70 -0.22 -26.11
C LYS A 206 13.81 -0.30 -24.61
N LEU A 207 13.61 0.81 -23.90
CA LEU A 207 13.66 0.83 -22.44
C LEU A 207 12.59 -0.07 -21.80
N ALA A 208 11.36 -0.08 -22.34
CA ALA A 208 10.30 -0.95 -21.85
C ALA A 208 10.63 -2.44 -22.06
N GLY A 209 11.27 -2.79 -23.17
CA GLY A 209 11.76 -4.14 -23.45
C GLY A 209 12.89 -4.56 -22.51
N GLU A 210 13.87 -3.68 -22.27
CA GLU A 210 15.03 -3.95 -21.41
C GLU A 210 14.60 -4.24 -19.96
N PHE A 211 13.64 -3.47 -19.46
CA PHE A 211 13.16 -3.61 -18.07
C PHE A 211 11.93 -4.52 -17.92
N PHE A 212 11.49 -5.18 -18.99
CA PHE A 212 10.32 -6.09 -18.99
C PHE A 212 9.04 -5.45 -18.42
N VAL A 213 8.81 -4.19 -18.72
CA VAL A 213 7.64 -3.42 -18.29
C VAL A 213 6.90 -2.80 -19.49
N SER A 214 5.65 -2.39 -19.28
CA SER A 214 4.95 -1.65 -20.32
C SER A 214 5.52 -0.23 -20.47
N LYS A 215 5.52 0.31 -21.70
CA LYS A 215 5.94 1.68 -21.97
C LYS A 215 5.12 2.74 -21.22
N TYR A 216 3.87 2.45 -20.91
CA TYR A 216 3.03 3.32 -20.08
C TYR A 216 3.48 3.34 -18.63
N HIS A 217 3.83 2.18 -18.09
CA HIS A 217 4.32 2.05 -16.72
C HIS A 217 5.64 2.78 -16.53
N ILE A 218 6.63 2.56 -17.40
CA ILE A 218 7.94 3.20 -17.29
C ILE A 218 7.83 4.74 -17.46
N ALA A 219 7.00 5.22 -18.41
CA ALA A 219 6.75 6.64 -18.60
C ALA A 219 6.08 7.28 -17.36
N HIS A 220 5.12 6.58 -16.76
CA HIS A 220 4.43 7.02 -15.55
C HIS A 220 5.37 7.11 -14.34
N VAL A 221 6.15 6.05 -14.09
CA VAL A 221 7.15 6.00 -13.01
C VAL A 221 8.15 7.15 -13.14
N PHE A 222 8.66 7.40 -14.35
CA PHE A 222 9.62 8.46 -14.59
C PHE A 222 9.01 9.86 -14.37
N LYS A 223 7.81 10.09 -14.88
CA LYS A 223 7.09 11.35 -14.70
C LYS A 223 6.78 11.65 -13.23
N ASN A 224 6.39 10.62 -12.46
CA ASN A 224 6.06 10.76 -11.04
C ASN A 224 7.30 11.04 -10.17
N ASN A 225 8.45 10.46 -10.52
CA ASN A 225 9.68 10.64 -9.73
C ASN A 225 10.42 11.94 -10.04
N LEU A 226 10.45 12.38 -11.32
CA LEU A 226 11.23 13.55 -11.77
C LEU A 226 10.40 14.75 -12.21
N GLY A 227 9.10 14.58 -12.43
CA GLY A 227 8.29 15.62 -13.06
C GLY A 227 8.56 15.83 -14.55
N LEU A 228 9.51 15.08 -15.13
CA LEU A 228 9.94 15.15 -16.54
C LEU A 228 9.57 13.86 -17.29
N SER A 229 9.34 13.96 -18.60
CA SER A 229 9.27 12.75 -19.43
C SER A 229 10.66 12.14 -19.62
N ILE A 230 10.74 10.84 -19.90
CA ILE A 230 12.00 10.14 -20.21
C ILE A 230 12.75 10.85 -21.35
N HIS A 231 12.05 11.22 -22.43
CA HIS A 231 12.65 11.96 -23.54
C HIS A 231 13.25 13.30 -23.10
N GLN A 232 12.58 14.04 -22.23
CA GLN A 232 13.12 15.30 -21.69
C GLN A 232 14.37 15.05 -20.84
N TYR A 233 14.38 13.98 -20.04
CA TYR A 233 15.53 13.59 -19.23
C TYR A 233 16.73 13.24 -20.11
N ILE A 234 16.55 12.33 -21.09
CA ILE A 234 17.60 11.94 -22.03
C ILE A 234 18.17 13.17 -22.75
N THR A 235 17.28 14.03 -23.28
CA THR A 235 17.67 15.25 -23.98
C THR A 235 18.56 16.16 -23.09
N LYS A 236 18.15 16.37 -21.82
CA LYS A 236 18.93 17.20 -20.87
C LYS A 236 20.31 16.59 -20.57
N LYS A 237 20.38 15.28 -20.37
CA LYS A 237 21.67 14.59 -20.13
C LYS A 237 22.60 14.68 -21.34
N ARG A 238 22.08 14.41 -22.55
CA ARG A 238 22.84 14.56 -23.80
C ARG A 238 23.35 15.99 -24.02
N LEU A 239 22.50 16.99 -23.74
CA LEU A 239 22.91 18.40 -23.86
C LEU A 239 24.02 18.78 -22.88
N ALA A 240 23.97 18.25 -21.66
CA ALA A 240 25.03 18.49 -20.66
C ALA A 240 26.38 17.94 -21.16
N LEU A 241 26.42 16.73 -21.71
CA LEU A 241 27.62 16.14 -22.25
C LEU A 241 28.12 16.90 -23.50
N CYS A 242 27.21 17.31 -24.43
CA CYS A 242 27.56 18.14 -25.56
C CYS A 242 28.20 19.46 -25.11
N ARG A 243 27.63 20.10 -24.09
CA ARG A 243 28.16 21.36 -23.55
C ARG A 243 29.59 21.17 -23.00
N GLU A 244 29.82 20.12 -22.23
CA GLU A 244 31.16 19.81 -21.67
C GLU A 244 32.17 19.47 -22.78
N ALA A 245 31.76 18.69 -23.78
CA ALA A 245 32.61 18.38 -24.91
C ALA A 245 32.99 19.62 -25.72
N ILE A 246 32.08 20.55 -25.95
CA ILE A 246 32.32 21.84 -26.63
C ILE A 246 33.28 22.70 -25.80
N LEU A 247 33.17 22.70 -24.45
CA LEU A 247 34.12 23.35 -23.54
C LEU A 247 35.51 22.70 -23.65
N GLY A 248 35.57 21.38 -23.80
CA GLY A 248 36.77 20.63 -24.06
C GLY A 248 37.33 20.74 -25.48
N GLN A 249 36.87 21.73 -26.24
CA GLN A 249 37.27 22.05 -27.65
C GLN A 249 36.86 21.02 -28.71
N MET A 250 35.97 20.09 -28.41
CA MET A 250 35.37 19.22 -29.40
C MET A 250 34.55 20.07 -30.43
N SER A 251 34.52 19.69 -31.67
CA SER A 251 33.70 20.38 -32.65
C SER A 251 32.21 20.20 -32.34
N ILE A 252 31.39 21.20 -32.67
CA ILE A 252 29.93 21.13 -32.43
C ILE A 252 29.31 19.93 -33.17
N THR A 253 29.79 19.66 -34.40
CA THR A 253 29.29 18.52 -35.19
C THR A 253 29.63 17.19 -34.52
N GLU A 254 30.85 17.03 -34.08
CA GLU A 254 31.29 15.84 -33.39
C GLU A 254 30.55 15.65 -32.03
N ALA A 255 30.39 16.71 -31.25
CA ALA A 255 29.73 16.67 -29.97
C ALA A 255 28.27 16.17 -30.11
N TYR A 256 27.44 16.72 -30.99
CA TYR A 256 26.06 16.27 -31.07
C TYR A 256 25.93 14.83 -31.62
N GLN A 257 26.81 14.43 -32.54
CA GLN A 257 26.82 13.08 -33.09
C GLN A 257 27.25 12.04 -32.05
N THR A 258 28.31 12.31 -31.30
CA THR A 258 28.80 11.44 -30.25
C THR A 258 27.78 11.19 -29.14
N PHE A 259 27.00 12.22 -28.78
CA PHE A 259 26.03 12.11 -27.69
C PHE A 259 24.59 11.87 -28.17
N GLY A 260 24.39 11.21 -29.30
CA GLY A 260 23.14 10.58 -29.71
C GLY A 260 22.07 11.53 -30.25
N PHE A 261 22.41 12.73 -30.75
CA PHE A 261 21.48 13.54 -31.55
C PHE A 261 21.51 13.10 -33.00
N GLY A 262 20.36 12.77 -33.56
CA GLY A 262 20.24 12.30 -34.94
C GLY A 262 20.54 13.37 -35.99
N ASP A 263 20.32 14.65 -35.69
CA ASP A 263 20.55 15.77 -36.61
C ASP A 263 20.88 17.07 -35.88
N TYR A 264 21.59 17.97 -36.60
CA TYR A 264 21.99 19.28 -36.07
C TYR A 264 20.79 20.17 -35.71
N SER A 265 19.71 20.13 -36.47
CA SER A 265 18.54 21.00 -36.24
C SER A 265 17.84 20.68 -34.91
N SER A 266 17.71 19.42 -34.62
CA SER A 266 17.15 18.93 -33.31
C SER A 266 18.05 19.31 -32.15
N PHE A 267 19.36 19.08 -32.31
CA PHE A 267 20.33 19.50 -31.29
C PHE A 267 20.33 21.01 -31.08
N TYR A 268 20.38 21.81 -32.14
CA TYR A 268 20.40 23.27 -32.05
C TYR A 268 19.19 23.83 -31.31
N ARG A 269 17.98 23.35 -31.67
CA ARG A 269 16.73 23.77 -31.02
C ARG A 269 16.73 23.40 -29.54
N ALA A 270 17.15 22.19 -29.19
CA ALA A 270 17.20 21.72 -27.82
C ALA A 270 18.24 22.50 -27.00
N PHE A 271 19.43 22.73 -27.56
CA PHE A 271 20.52 23.47 -26.90
C PHE A 271 20.11 24.93 -26.65
N LYS A 272 19.58 25.62 -27.66
CA LYS A 272 19.12 27.00 -27.51
C LYS A 272 17.97 27.14 -26.51
N LYS A 273 17.08 26.15 -26.47
CA LYS A 273 15.99 26.12 -25.50
C LYS A 273 16.47 25.92 -24.04
N GLU A 274 17.48 25.07 -23.87
CA GLU A 274 17.99 24.74 -22.53
C GLU A 274 18.93 25.82 -21.98
N TYR A 275 19.80 26.38 -22.85
CA TYR A 275 20.87 27.30 -22.42
C TYR A 275 20.64 28.76 -22.83
N GLY A 276 19.59 29.05 -23.61
CA GLY A 276 19.25 30.41 -24.02
C GLY A 276 20.09 30.97 -25.18
N ILE A 277 21.23 30.33 -25.54
CA ILE A 277 22.15 30.77 -26.60
C ILE A 277 22.41 29.65 -27.61
N SER A 278 22.91 30.02 -28.80
CA SER A 278 23.24 28.97 -29.76
C SER A 278 24.52 28.23 -29.42
N PRO A 279 24.69 26.96 -29.88
CA PRO A 279 25.92 26.23 -29.67
C PRO A 279 27.18 26.94 -30.17
N LYS A 280 27.06 27.70 -31.27
CA LYS A 280 28.14 28.50 -31.83
C LYS A 280 28.51 29.67 -30.93
N ASP A 281 27.50 30.44 -30.49
CA ASP A 281 27.73 31.58 -29.61
C ASP A 281 28.32 31.12 -28.29
N PHE A 282 27.81 30.01 -27.76
CA PHE A 282 28.35 29.38 -26.54
C PHE A 282 29.84 29.03 -26.66
N ARG A 283 30.23 28.37 -27.79
CA ARG A 283 31.63 28.05 -28.06
C ARG A 283 32.50 29.32 -28.21
N ASP A 284 32.01 30.31 -28.95
CA ASP A 284 32.80 31.52 -29.26
C ASP A 284 32.99 32.39 -28.02
N MET A 285 32.00 32.50 -27.12
CA MET A 285 32.12 33.15 -25.80
C MET A 285 33.19 32.51 -24.91
N GLN A 286 33.36 31.19 -24.98
CA GLN A 286 34.42 30.49 -24.21
C GLN A 286 35.83 30.72 -24.72
N LYS A 287 35.99 30.91 -26.02
CA LYS A 287 37.30 31.28 -26.64
C LYS A 287 37.79 32.62 -26.13
N ASP A 288 36.83 33.59 -26.01
CA ASP A 288 37.16 34.95 -25.56
C ASP A 288 37.52 35.02 -24.03
N LEU A 289 37.15 34.01 -23.26
CA LEU A 289 37.45 33.91 -21.81
C LEU A 289 38.82 33.23 -21.56
N LEU A 290 39.43 32.59 -22.55
CA LEU A 290 40.72 31.87 -22.45
C LEU A 290 41.87 32.64 -23.03
N VAL A 291 41.65 33.85 -23.56
CA VAL A 291 42.61 34.81 -24.06
C VAL A 291 42.77 35.95 -23.04
#